data_893e19cc59b0dd262613b35ca739ac81
#
_entry.id   893e19cc59b0dd262613b35ca739ac81
#
_cell.length_a   1.000
_cell.length_b   1.000
_cell.length_c   1.000
_cell.angle_alpha   90.00
_cell.angle_beta   90.00
_cell.angle_gamma   90.00
#
_symmetry.space_group_name_H-M   'P 1'
#
loop_
_entity.id
_entity.type
_entity.pdbx_description
1 polymer ?
#
loop_
_entity_poly.entity_id
_entity_poly.type
_entity_poly.pdbx_seq_one_letter_code
_entity_poly.pdbx_strand_id
1 'polypeptide(L)'
;MKAVLSITLLFLFSTQSFAEESLNKYTINANGNVEIIEEHKYSNTHSFKNYTITGTFEDNLGNYGSHSIAVIAEYKEGNVINLQWSSELTYQNNKVIFAQGVRKKGIDEAGVGKAILFSGEKPLNVLNNTECNYAIKFFKNKVFTKWLCNIPEKNLNILQSMN
;
A
#
# COMPACT_ATOMS: atom_id res chain seq x y z
N MET A 1 -75.40 16.01 -3.73
CA MET A 1 -74.15 16.55 -3.17
C MET A 1 -73.21 15.40 -2.85
N LYS A 2 -72.14 15.20 -3.65
CA LYS A 2 -71.12 14.15 -3.41
C LYS A 2 -69.84 14.86 -2.99
N ALA A 3 -69.43 14.68 -1.76
CA ALA A 3 -68.15 15.18 -1.25
C ALA A 3 -67.01 14.28 -1.73
N VAL A 4 -66.07 14.83 -2.47
CA VAL A 4 -64.82 14.15 -2.90
C VAL A 4 -63.77 14.45 -1.83
N LEU A 5 -63.39 13.41 -1.10
CA LEU A 5 -62.32 13.48 -0.10
C LEU A 5 -60.97 13.30 -0.82
N SER A 6 -60.23 14.39 -0.94
CA SER A 6 -58.89 14.41 -1.56
C SER A 6 -57.85 14.01 -0.50
N ILE A 7 -57.29 12.80 -0.58
CA ILE A 7 -56.21 12.34 0.30
C ILE A 7 -54.89 12.75 -0.37
N THR A 8 -54.26 13.81 0.17
CA THR A 8 -52.90 14.22 -0.22
C THR A 8 -51.89 13.36 0.51
N LEU A 9 -51.29 12.41 -0.18
CA LEU A 9 -50.24 11.56 0.36
C LEU A 9 -48.90 12.34 0.32
N LEU A 10 -48.47 12.87 1.46
CA LEU A 10 -47.13 13.50 1.60
C LEU A 10 -46.07 12.40 1.65
N PHE A 11 -45.36 12.19 0.52
CA PHE A 11 -44.12 11.42 0.50
C PHE A 11 -43.00 12.25 1.13
N LEU A 12 -42.68 11.97 2.40
CA LEU A 12 -41.46 12.41 3.04
C LEU A 12 -40.26 11.60 2.45
N PHE A 13 -39.65 12.16 1.44
CA PHE A 13 -38.33 11.70 1.01
C PHE A 13 -37.30 12.07 2.08
N SER A 14 -36.97 11.14 2.96
CA SER A 14 -35.78 11.24 3.81
C SER A 14 -34.56 11.15 2.92
N THR A 15 -33.99 12.28 2.54
CA THR A 15 -32.65 12.32 1.94
C THR A 15 -31.66 11.90 3.01
N GLN A 16 -31.28 10.63 3.00
CA GLN A 16 -30.10 10.17 3.73
C GLN A 16 -28.90 10.85 3.07
N SER A 17 -28.45 11.93 3.65
CA SER A 17 -27.15 12.52 3.34
C SER A 17 -26.09 11.51 3.75
N PHE A 18 -25.55 10.73 2.79
CA PHE A 18 -24.30 10.01 3.00
C PHE A 18 -23.22 11.07 3.16
N ALA A 19 -22.79 11.30 4.39
CA ALA A 19 -21.60 12.10 4.63
C ALA A 19 -20.44 11.41 3.91
N GLU A 20 -19.88 12.05 2.89
CA GLU A 20 -18.69 11.59 2.20
C GLU A 20 -17.56 11.58 3.22
N GLU A 21 -17.05 10.39 3.55
CA GLU A 21 -16.00 10.22 4.54
C GLU A 21 -14.72 10.90 4.01
N SER A 22 -14.23 11.93 4.71
CA SER A 22 -13.01 12.64 4.31
C SER A 22 -11.81 11.70 4.35
N LEU A 23 -11.10 11.59 3.22
CA LEU A 23 -9.88 10.79 3.12
C LEU A 23 -8.66 11.65 3.43
N ASN A 24 -7.79 11.14 4.27
CA ASN A 24 -6.54 11.77 4.68
C ASN A 24 -5.34 11.04 4.12
N LYS A 25 -4.25 11.78 3.89
CA LYS A 25 -3.00 11.22 3.38
C LYS A 25 -2.23 10.53 4.51
N TYR A 26 -2.01 9.25 4.34
CA TYR A 26 -1.10 8.45 5.15
C TYR A 26 0.13 8.08 4.32
N THR A 27 1.31 8.41 4.82
CA THR A 27 2.56 8.23 4.09
C THR A 27 3.51 7.34 4.88
N ILE A 28 4.11 6.35 4.21
CA ILE A 28 5.17 5.51 4.75
C ILE A 28 6.44 5.77 3.93
N ASN A 29 7.53 6.15 4.60
CA ASN A 29 8.86 6.22 4.02
C ASN A 29 9.67 5.02 4.49
N ALA A 30 10.23 4.26 3.58
CA ALA A 30 11.04 3.10 3.95
C ALA A 30 12.38 3.11 3.19
N ASN A 31 13.38 2.53 3.83
CA ASN A 31 14.69 2.31 3.23
C ASN A 31 15.18 0.91 3.61
N GLY A 32 16.04 0.33 2.77
CA GLY A 32 16.51 -1.02 3.01
C GLY A 32 17.71 -1.40 2.19
N ASN A 33 18.17 -2.62 2.41
CA ASN A 33 19.21 -3.27 1.64
C ASN A 33 18.61 -4.35 0.76
N VAL A 34 19.08 -4.43 -0.48
CA VAL A 34 18.72 -5.48 -1.42
C VAL A 34 19.73 -6.62 -1.30
N GLU A 35 19.23 -7.83 -1.19
CA GLU A 35 20.00 -9.07 -1.25
C GLU A 35 19.42 -9.97 -2.35
N ILE A 36 20.22 -10.25 -3.39
CA ILE A 36 19.82 -11.15 -4.47
C ILE A 36 20.01 -12.58 -3.96
N ILE A 37 18.91 -13.33 -3.91
CA ILE A 37 18.92 -14.73 -3.49
C ILE A 37 19.27 -15.62 -4.68
N GLU A 38 18.70 -15.33 -5.85
CA GLU A 38 18.91 -16.11 -7.06
C GLU A 38 18.73 -15.26 -8.31
N GLU A 39 19.55 -15.52 -9.33
CA GLU A 39 19.42 -14.91 -10.65
C GLU A 39 19.61 -15.97 -11.73
N HIS A 40 18.62 -16.08 -12.62
CA HIS A 40 18.69 -16.87 -13.85
C HIS A 40 18.81 -15.96 -15.07
N LYS A 41 19.87 -16.13 -15.86
CA LYS A 41 20.07 -15.40 -17.12
C LYS A 41 19.64 -16.29 -18.29
N TYR A 42 18.58 -15.91 -18.96
CA TYR A 42 18.11 -16.59 -20.17
C TYR A 42 18.91 -16.16 -21.41
N SER A 43 19.41 -14.92 -21.40
CA SER A 43 20.28 -14.33 -22.41
C SER A 43 21.05 -13.14 -21.81
N ASN A 44 21.88 -12.47 -22.60
CA ASN A 44 22.59 -11.27 -22.19
C ASN A 44 21.65 -10.09 -21.83
N THR A 45 20.40 -10.13 -22.30
CA THR A 45 19.43 -9.06 -22.11
C THR A 45 18.18 -9.49 -21.36
N HIS A 46 18.08 -10.76 -20.94
CA HIS A 46 16.87 -11.30 -20.32
C HIS A 46 17.23 -12.12 -19.08
N SER A 47 16.74 -11.69 -17.91
CA SER A 47 16.98 -12.38 -16.64
C SER A 47 15.74 -12.42 -15.76
N PHE A 48 15.76 -13.39 -14.86
CA PHE A 48 14.80 -13.54 -13.77
C PHE A 48 15.57 -13.45 -12.45
N LYS A 49 15.04 -12.66 -11.49
CA LYS A 49 15.68 -12.46 -10.19
C LYS A 49 14.68 -12.74 -9.07
N ASN A 50 15.19 -13.39 -8.03
CA ASN A 50 14.56 -13.49 -6.73
C ASN A 50 15.45 -12.77 -5.72
N TYR A 51 14.90 -11.80 -4.99
CA TYR A 51 15.66 -11.03 -4.03
C TYR A 51 14.79 -10.56 -2.85
N THR A 52 15.45 -10.25 -1.75
CA THR A 52 14.83 -9.68 -0.58
C THR A 52 15.27 -8.23 -0.38
N ILE A 53 14.41 -7.46 0.28
CA ILE A 53 14.73 -6.11 0.76
C ILE A 53 14.41 -6.10 2.23
N THR A 54 15.40 -5.82 3.08
CA THR A 54 15.21 -5.69 4.52
C THR A 54 15.65 -4.30 4.99
N GLY A 55 14.89 -3.71 5.89
CA GLY A 55 15.20 -2.36 6.35
C GLY A 55 14.22 -1.82 7.38
N THR A 56 14.13 -0.50 7.42
CA THR A 56 13.29 0.23 8.36
C THR A 56 12.34 1.17 7.63
N PHE A 57 11.28 1.55 8.32
CA PHE A 57 10.32 2.54 7.85
C PHE A 57 9.92 3.49 8.97
N GLU A 58 9.38 4.62 8.56
CA GLU A 58 8.66 5.58 9.38
C GLU A 58 7.40 6.05 8.64
N ASP A 59 6.35 6.41 9.36
CA ASP A 59 5.16 7.01 8.80
C ASP A 59 5.01 8.49 9.21
N ASN A 60 4.08 9.19 8.58
CA ASN A 60 3.83 10.61 8.87
C ASN A 60 3.08 10.87 10.19
N LEU A 61 2.78 9.83 10.96
CA LEU A 61 2.19 9.91 12.29
C LEU A 61 3.22 9.70 13.40
N GLY A 62 4.48 9.39 13.02
CA GLY A 62 5.58 9.11 13.94
C GLY A 62 5.73 7.63 14.31
N ASN A 63 4.92 6.74 13.75
CA ASN A 63 5.17 5.31 13.91
C ASN A 63 6.37 4.89 13.06
N TYR A 64 7.10 3.90 13.53
CA TYR A 64 8.29 3.36 12.89
C TYR A 64 8.38 1.85 13.08
N GLY A 65 9.30 1.22 12.35
CA GLY A 65 9.49 -0.20 12.46
C GLY A 65 10.48 -0.77 11.46
N SER A 66 10.44 -2.08 11.30
CA SER A 66 11.21 -2.81 10.32
C SER A 66 10.32 -3.39 9.23
N HIS A 67 10.90 -3.63 8.05
CA HIS A 67 10.22 -4.32 6.98
C HIS A 67 11.10 -5.39 6.33
N SER A 68 10.42 -6.41 5.79
CA SER A 68 11.00 -7.43 4.94
C SER A 68 10.13 -7.58 3.70
N ILE A 69 10.74 -7.56 2.51
CA ILE A 69 10.04 -7.67 1.24
C ILE A 69 10.67 -8.82 0.45
N ALA A 70 9.85 -9.76 0.01
CA ALA A 70 10.23 -10.77 -0.97
C ALA A 70 9.80 -10.32 -2.36
N VAL A 71 10.70 -10.38 -3.33
CA VAL A 71 10.48 -9.89 -4.70
C VAL A 71 10.85 -10.96 -5.71
N ILE A 72 9.99 -11.17 -6.68
CA ILE A 72 10.23 -11.96 -7.89
C ILE A 72 10.10 -11.02 -9.09
N ALA A 73 11.13 -10.94 -9.92
CA ALA A 73 11.14 -9.99 -11.03
C ALA A 73 11.75 -10.58 -12.29
N GLU A 74 11.17 -10.25 -13.42
CA GLU A 74 11.66 -10.56 -14.76
C GLU A 74 12.09 -9.27 -15.46
N TYR A 75 13.29 -9.30 -16.03
CA TYR A 75 13.94 -8.17 -16.69
C TYR A 75 14.24 -8.50 -18.15
N LYS A 76 13.96 -7.54 -19.02
CA LYS A 76 14.35 -7.63 -20.42
C LYS A 76 14.89 -6.28 -20.89
N GLU A 77 16.11 -6.29 -21.47
CA GLU A 77 16.77 -5.08 -21.99
C GLU A 77 16.88 -3.96 -20.95
N GLY A 78 17.18 -4.31 -19.69
CA GLY A 78 17.29 -3.37 -18.57
C GLY A 78 15.96 -2.85 -18.03
N ASN A 79 14.83 -3.38 -18.51
CA ASN A 79 13.51 -3.00 -18.04
C ASN A 79 12.84 -4.14 -17.27
N VAL A 80 12.12 -3.78 -16.23
CA VAL A 80 11.20 -4.69 -15.55
C VAL A 80 10.02 -4.95 -16.47
N ILE A 81 9.76 -6.21 -16.80
CA ILE A 81 8.60 -6.63 -17.59
C ILE A 81 7.53 -7.30 -16.74
N ASN A 82 7.91 -7.87 -15.61
CA ASN A 82 7.02 -8.42 -14.60
C ASN A 82 7.72 -8.38 -13.24
N LEU A 83 7.06 -7.87 -12.23
CA LEU A 83 7.55 -7.88 -10.86
C LEU A 83 6.37 -8.05 -9.90
N GLN A 84 6.51 -9.01 -8.99
CA GLN A 84 5.58 -9.26 -7.89
C GLN A 84 6.36 -9.19 -6.58
N TRP A 85 5.73 -8.68 -5.55
CA TRP A 85 6.33 -8.60 -4.23
C TRP A 85 5.30 -8.76 -3.13
N SER A 86 5.75 -9.27 -1.99
CA SER A 86 5.02 -9.29 -0.73
C SER A 86 5.92 -8.74 0.37
N SER A 87 5.34 -8.01 1.30
CA SER A 87 6.06 -7.34 2.38
C SER A 87 5.38 -7.61 3.71
N GLU A 88 6.20 -7.77 4.74
CA GLU A 88 5.84 -7.71 6.15
C GLU A 88 6.37 -6.39 6.73
N LEU A 89 5.50 -5.62 7.39
CA LEU A 89 5.87 -4.44 8.16
C LEU A 89 5.59 -4.71 9.64
N THR A 90 6.63 -4.69 10.45
CA THR A 90 6.56 -4.85 11.91
C THR A 90 6.78 -3.50 12.58
N TYR A 91 5.74 -3.00 13.25
CA TYR A 91 5.75 -1.71 13.94
C TYR A 91 6.46 -1.79 15.29
N GLN A 92 6.80 -0.61 15.90
CA GLN A 92 7.49 -0.48 17.19
C GLN A 92 6.83 -1.23 18.35
N ASN A 93 5.53 -1.50 18.27
CA ASN A 93 4.76 -2.27 19.27
C ASN A 93 4.66 -3.77 18.94
N ASN A 94 5.52 -4.28 18.03
CA ASN A 94 5.55 -5.65 17.51
C ASN A 94 4.26 -6.08 16.77
N LYS A 95 3.42 -5.13 16.35
CA LYS A 95 2.26 -5.42 15.51
C LYS A 95 2.67 -5.48 14.05
N VAL A 96 2.05 -6.41 13.34
CA VAL A 96 2.41 -6.72 11.95
C VAL A 96 1.24 -6.40 11.01
N ILE A 97 1.58 -5.87 9.83
CA ILE A 97 0.70 -5.80 8.67
C ILE A 97 1.46 -6.25 7.44
N PHE A 98 0.76 -6.91 6.54
CA PHE A 98 1.30 -7.34 5.26
C PHE A 98 0.88 -6.40 4.14
N ALA A 99 1.72 -6.36 3.11
CA ALA A 99 1.40 -5.68 1.86
C ALA A 99 1.84 -6.52 0.67
N GLN A 100 1.21 -6.30 -0.46
CA GLN A 100 1.60 -6.91 -1.73
C GLN A 100 1.42 -5.93 -2.88
N GLY A 101 2.13 -6.17 -3.97
CA GLY A 101 2.00 -5.36 -5.16
C GLY A 101 2.60 -6.02 -6.39
N VAL A 102 2.28 -5.41 -7.53
CA VAL A 102 2.78 -5.81 -8.83
C VAL A 102 3.25 -4.59 -9.61
N ARG A 103 4.29 -4.78 -10.44
CA ARG A 103 4.77 -3.79 -11.38
C ARG A 103 5.03 -4.47 -12.72
N LYS A 104 4.39 -4.01 -13.79
CA LYS A 104 4.47 -4.62 -15.12
C LYS A 104 5.38 -3.88 -16.10
N LYS A 105 5.84 -2.69 -15.74
CA LYS A 105 6.73 -1.86 -16.59
C LYS A 105 7.56 -0.93 -15.72
N GLY A 106 8.73 -0.56 -16.21
CA GLY A 106 9.60 0.44 -15.61
C GLY A 106 11.07 0.08 -15.76
N ILE A 107 11.94 1.07 -15.54
CA ILE A 107 13.39 0.85 -15.48
C ILE A 107 13.75 0.15 -14.17
N ASP A 108 14.87 -0.57 -14.15
CA ASP A 108 15.32 -1.33 -12.98
C ASP A 108 15.58 -0.39 -11.77
N GLU A 109 16.19 0.78 -12.01
CA GLU A 109 16.67 1.70 -10.96
C GLU A 109 15.58 2.51 -10.27
N ALA A 110 14.38 2.63 -10.86
CA ALA A 110 13.28 3.40 -10.29
C ALA A 110 11.92 2.96 -10.82
N GLY A 111 10.86 3.14 -10.04
CA GLY A 111 9.53 2.81 -10.50
C GLY A 111 8.44 3.32 -9.57
N VAL A 112 7.22 3.25 -10.09
CA VAL A 112 5.99 3.51 -9.37
C VAL A 112 5.06 2.31 -9.51
N GLY A 113 4.23 2.07 -8.53
CA GLY A 113 3.27 0.97 -8.56
C GLY A 113 2.18 1.14 -7.51
N LYS A 114 1.34 0.11 -7.42
CA LYS A 114 0.30 0.02 -6.40
C LYS A 114 0.64 -1.08 -5.41
N ALA A 115 0.32 -0.82 -4.16
CA ALA A 115 0.38 -1.74 -3.05
C ALA A 115 -1.02 -1.89 -2.44
N ILE A 116 -1.32 -3.05 -1.90
CA ILE A 116 -2.51 -3.31 -1.09
C ILE A 116 -2.03 -3.79 0.27
N LEU A 117 -2.46 -3.10 1.33
CA LEU A 117 -2.26 -3.51 2.71
C LEU A 117 -3.31 -4.54 3.10
N PHE A 118 -2.92 -5.61 3.81
CA PHE A 118 -3.83 -6.68 4.21
C PHE A 118 -3.34 -7.40 5.47
N SER A 119 -4.22 -8.21 6.08
CA SER A 119 -3.91 -9.07 7.24
C SER A 119 -3.20 -8.34 8.39
N GLY A 120 -3.58 -7.08 8.64
CA GLY A 120 -3.06 -6.33 9.77
C GLY A 120 -3.59 -6.87 11.09
N GLU A 121 -2.71 -7.01 12.08
CA GLU A 121 -3.08 -7.25 13.47
C GLU A 121 -3.72 -5.98 14.07
N LYS A 122 -4.56 -6.14 15.12
CA LYS A 122 -5.09 -4.96 15.81
C LYS A 122 -3.96 -4.15 16.48
N PRO A 123 -3.93 -2.78 16.34
CA PRO A 123 -4.93 -1.96 15.68
C PRO A 123 -4.73 -1.75 14.16
N LEU A 124 -3.68 -2.29 13.54
CA LEU A 124 -3.32 -2.10 12.12
C LEU A 124 -4.37 -2.66 11.14
N ASN A 125 -5.27 -3.53 11.62
CA ASN A 125 -6.35 -4.09 10.79
C ASN A 125 -7.28 -3.03 10.17
N VAL A 126 -7.26 -1.79 10.66
CA VAL A 126 -8.00 -0.65 10.07
C VAL A 126 -7.45 -0.28 8.69
N LEU A 127 -6.23 -0.70 8.36
CA LEU A 127 -5.59 -0.53 7.06
C LEU A 127 -5.86 -1.66 6.07
N ASN A 128 -6.54 -2.73 6.47
CA ASN A 128 -6.82 -3.85 5.57
C ASN A 128 -7.59 -3.39 4.33
N ASN A 129 -7.16 -3.88 3.16
CA ASN A 129 -7.66 -3.52 1.84
C ASN A 129 -7.39 -2.05 1.43
N THR A 130 -6.50 -1.35 2.12
CA THR A 130 -6.09 -0.01 1.71
C THR A 130 -5.15 -0.09 0.51
N GLU A 131 -5.52 0.60 -0.57
CA GLU A 131 -4.63 0.81 -1.72
C GLU A 131 -3.71 1.99 -1.46
N CYS A 132 -2.42 1.80 -1.76
CA CYS A 132 -1.39 2.82 -1.72
C CYS A 132 -0.69 2.91 -3.08
N ASN A 133 -0.32 4.11 -3.49
CA ASN A 133 0.65 4.28 -4.56
C ASN A 133 2.05 4.29 -3.94
N TYR A 134 3.00 3.60 -4.54
CA TYR A 134 4.39 3.67 -4.09
C TYR A 134 5.32 4.16 -5.20
N ALA A 135 6.39 4.84 -4.78
CA ALA A 135 7.54 5.14 -5.62
C ALA A 135 8.78 4.50 -4.99
N ILE A 136 9.64 3.91 -5.83
CA ILE A 136 10.86 3.23 -5.41
C ILE A 136 12.04 3.74 -6.22
N LYS A 137 13.21 3.90 -5.57
CA LYS A 137 14.50 4.21 -6.19
C LYS A 137 15.57 3.30 -5.61
N PHE A 138 16.46 2.83 -6.46
CA PHE A 138 17.63 2.06 -6.08
C PHE A 138 18.91 2.89 -6.21
N PHE A 139 19.84 2.70 -5.29
CA PHE A 139 21.17 3.25 -5.33
C PHE A 139 22.15 2.18 -4.82
N LYS A 140 22.89 1.55 -5.73
CA LYS A 140 23.70 0.36 -5.44
C LYS A 140 22.81 -0.73 -4.82
N ASN A 141 23.16 -1.22 -3.62
CA ASN A 141 22.37 -2.18 -2.87
C ASN A 141 21.34 -1.55 -1.91
N LYS A 142 21.12 -0.24 -2.00
CA LYS A 142 20.15 0.49 -1.17
C LYS A 142 18.88 0.74 -1.94
N VAL A 143 17.77 0.71 -1.23
CA VAL A 143 16.47 1.08 -1.76
C VAL A 143 15.82 2.15 -0.88
N PHE A 144 15.09 3.05 -1.52
CA PHE A 144 14.28 4.08 -0.89
C PHE A 144 12.88 3.99 -1.48
N THR A 145 11.88 3.88 -0.62
CA THR A 145 10.48 3.84 -1.06
C THR A 145 9.67 4.89 -0.31
N LYS A 146 8.69 5.43 -1.01
CA LYS A 146 7.65 6.27 -0.41
C LYS A 146 6.29 5.74 -0.85
N TRP A 147 5.45 5.45 0.12
CA TRP A 147 4.07 5.01 -0.10
C TRP A 147 3.12 6.13 0.26
N LEU A 148 2.07 6.29 -0.51
CA LEU A 148 1.01 7.27 -0.30
C LEU A 148 -0.33 6.54 -0.35
N CYS A 149 -1.00 6.49 0.78
CA CYS A 149 -2.31 5.89 0.96
C CYS A 149 -3.33 6.98 1.30
N ASN A 150 -4.57 6.78 0.88
CA ASN A 150 -5.68 7.61 1.33
C ASN A 150 -6.52 6.78 2.30
N ILE A 151 -6.65 7.24 3.54
CA ILE A 151 -7.37 6.54 4.59
C ILE A 151 -8.39 7.45 5.28
N PRO A 152 -9.48 6.89 5.81
CA PRO A 152 -10.44 7.62 6.62
C PRO A 152 -9.80 8.27 7.85
N GLU A 153 -10.30 9.43 8.26
CA GLU A 153 -9.79 10.16 9.42
C GLU A 153 -9.83 9.32 10.71
N LYS A 154 -10.89 8.54 10.91
CA LYS A 154 -11.00 7.61 12.05
C LYS A 154 -9.85 6.61 12.11
N ASN A 155 -9.38 6.11 10.95
CA ASN A 155 -8.26 5.18 10.87
C ASN A 155 -6.94 5.88 11.20
N LEU A 156 -6.77 7.13 10.73
CA LEU A 156 -5.61 7.95 11.05
C LEU A 156 -5.48 8.16 12.57
N ASN A 157 -6.59 8.49 13.26
CA ASN A 157 -6.61 8.68 14.71
C ASN A 157 -6.24 7.40 15.48
N ILE A 158 -6.68 6.23 15.00
CA ILE A 158 -6.30 4.93 15.59
C ILE A 158 -4.81 4.68 15.43
N LEU A 159 -4.22 4.93 14.24
CA LEU A 159 -2.79 4.76 14.02
C LEU A 159 -1.95 5.74 14.84
N GLN A 160 -2.42 6.99 15.00
CA GLN A 160 -1.75 7.99 15.82
C GLN A 160 -1.68 7.59 17.30
N SER A 161 -2.66 6.84 17.80
CA SER A 161 -2.68 6.35 19.19
C SER A 161 -1.70 5.18 19.46
N MET A 162 -0.96 4.73 18.44
CA MET A 162 0.05 3.66 18.59
C MET A 162 1.41 4.15 19.08
N ASN A 163 1.63 5.47 19.08
CA ASN A 163 2.85 6.14 19.54
C ASN A 163 2.96 6.16 21.06
#